data_dd59fda73ed2793a50fb4e1be59521a2
#
_entry.id   dd59fda73ed2793a50fb4e1be59521a2
#
_cell.length_a   1.000
_cell.length_b   1.000
_cell.length_c   1.000
_cell.angle_alpha   90.00
_cell.angle_beta   90.00
_cell.angle_gamma   90.00
#
_symmetry.space_group_name_H-M   'P 1'
#
loop_
_entity.id
_entity.type
_entity.pdbx_description
1 polymer ?
#
loop_
_entity_poly.entity_id
_entity_poly.type
_entity_poly.pdbx_seq_one_letter_code
_entity_poly.pdbx_strand_id
1 'polypeptide(L)'
;GVVERIENLTPTIKGVWIRLDKPMQFQAGQYVNLTVGELDARAFSLANSPSSGDLIELNIKQVPGGQITGYVHNDLKVGEHVKVVGPYGRFFTRKSAQLPLIFMAGGSGLSSPKSMIAELLEDDCTLPITLVYGARTRDELYDHDLFVQWTQKYPNFTYVPALSAVEEGDAWNGFRGFVHDAAKTQFDNDFRGHKA
;
A
#
# COMPACT_ATOMS: atom_id res chain seq x y z
N GLY A 1 -15.66 14.02 4.53
CA GLY A 1 -15.39 13.79 3.11
C GLY A 1 -16.43 12.88 2.47
N VAL A 2 -16.34 12.73 1.15
CA VAL A 2 -17.29 11.94 0.33
C VAL A 2 -16.53 10.80 -0.37
N VAL A 3 -17.09 9.61 -0.37
CA VAL A 3 -16.56 8.46 -1.11
C VAL A 3 -16.71 8.74 -2.61
N GLU A 4 -15.56 8.88 -3.30
CA GLU A 4 -15.53 9.23 -4.73
C GLU A 4 -15.45 7.99 -5.62
N ARG A 5 -14.74 6.95 -5.17
CA ARG A 5 -14.52 5.72 -5.92
C ARG A 5 -14.33 4.53 -4.98
N ILE A 6 -14.83 3.36 -5.39
CA ILE A 6 -14.60 2.08 -4.74
C ILE A 6 -14.23 1.06 -5.80
N GLU A 7 -13.17 0.31 -5.58
CA GLU A 7 -12.70 -0.75 -6.48
C GLU A 7 -12.38 -2.02 -5.71
N ASN A 8 -12.64 -3.17 -6.29
CA ASN A 8 -12.15 -4.45 -5.75
C ASN A 8 -10.70 -4.63 -6.22
N LEU A 9 -9.74 -4.41 -5.32
CA LEU A 9 -8.31 -4.59 -5.63
C LEU A 9 -7.94 -6.08 -5.63
N THR A 10 -8.55 -6.84 -4.72
CA THR A 10 -8.44 -8.30 -4.62
C THR A 10 -9.78 -8.85 -4.16
N PRO A 11 -9.97 -10.19 -4.11
CA PRO A 11 -11.18 -10.77 -3.53
C PRO A 11 -11.49 -10.33 -2.09
N THR A 12 -10.46 -9.88 -1.35
CA THR A 12 -10.59 -9.53 0.08
C THR A 12 -10.15 -8.10 0.41
N ILE A 13 -9.71 -7.30 -0.57
CA ILE A 13 -9.26 -5.92 -0.35
C ILE A 13 -10.00 -4.99 -1.31
N LYS A 14 -10.62 -3.95 -0.75
CA LYS A 14 -11.18 -2.84 -1.52
C LYS A 14 -10.31 -1.60 -1.40
N GLY A 15 -10.07 -0.93 -2.52
CA GLY A 15 -9.62 0.45 -2.58
C GLY A 15 -10.81 1.40 -2.42
N VAL A 16 -10.68 2.35 -1.52
CA VAL A 16 -11.69 3.39 -1.26
C VAL A 16 -11.02 4.74 -1.39
N TRP A 17 -11.44 5.55 -2.36
CA TRP A 17 -10.97 6.92 -2.54
C TRP A 17 -12.00 7.88 -1.97
N ILE A 18 -11.53 8.77 -1.11
CA ILE A 18 -12.36 9.71 -0.37
C ILE A 18 -11.89 11.13 -0.70
N ARG A 19 -12.79 11.95 -1.24
CA ARG A 19 -12.59 13.38 -1.41
C ARG A 19 -12.87 14.07 -0.09
N LEU A 20 -11.85 14.68 0.50
CA LEU A 20 -11.96 15.40 1.76
C LEU A 20 -12.55 16.80 1.54
N ASP A 21 -13.29 17.32 2.53
CA ASP A 21 -13.83 18.68 2.51
C ASP A 21 -12.73 19.76 2.54
N LYS A 22 -11.55 19.39 3.01
CA LYS A 22 -10.34 20.23 3.05
C LYS A 22 -9.11 19.36 2.79
N PRO A 23 -8.08 19.88 2.10
CA PRO A 23 -6.82 19.17 1.93
C PRO A 23 -6.23 18.74 3.29
N MET A 24 -5.72 17.51 3.33
CA MET A 24 -5.03 16.96 4.50
C MET A 24 -3.52 16.94 4.21
N GLN A 25 -2.75 17.68 5.00
CA GLN A 25 -1.30 17.54 4.95
C GLN A 25 -0.86 16.33 5.78
N PHE A 26 -0.26 15.35 5.15
CA PHE A 26 0.25 14.15 5.81
C PHE A 26 1.63 13.76 5.26
N GLN A 27 2.36 12.95 6.01
CA GLN A 27 3.58 12.30 5.54
C GLN A 27 3.23 10.89 5.06
N ALA A 28 3.82 10.46 3.95
CA ALA A 28 3.62 9.12 3.42
C ALA A 28 3.94 8.05 4.48
N GLY A 29 3.03 7.09 4.65
CA GLY A 29 3.09 6.06 5.68
C GLY A 29 2.26 6.34 6.92
N GLN A 30 1.69 7.53 7.07
CA GLN A 30 0.71 7.83 8.11
C GLN A 30 -0.65 7.18 7.83
N TYR A 31 -1.53 7.21 8.82
CA TYR A 31 -2.86 6.64 8.78
C TYR A 31 -3.93 7.64 9.25
N VAL A 32 -5.16 7.31 8.96
CA VAL A 32 -6.35 8.02 9.42
C VAL A 32 -7.30 7.08 10.14
N ASN A 33 -8.16 7.62 11.00
CA ASN A 33 -9.32 6.93 11.53
C ASN A 33 -10.52 7.23 10.63
N LEU A 34 -11.11 6.18 10.08
CA LEU A 34 -12.33 6.23 9.28
C LEU A 34 -13.52 5.85 10.15
N THR A 35 -14.59 6.64 10.09
CA THR A 35 -15.90 6.33 10.65
C THR A 35 -16.95 6.37 9.55
N VAL A 36 -17.80 5.36 9.49
CA VAL A 36 -18.94 5.29 8.58
C VAL A 36 -20.22 5.13 9.40
N GLY A 37 -21.23 5.98 9.15
CA GLY A 37 -22.44 6.03 9.96
C GLY A 37 -22.15 6.19 11.46
N GLU A 38 -22.76 5.34 12.28
CA GLU A 38 -22.59 5.32 13.75
C GLU A 38 -21.58 4.28 14.23
N LEU A 39 -20.80 3.64 13.30
CA LEU A 39 -19.83 2.61 13.65
C LEU A 39 -18.58 3.21 14.31
N ASP A 40 -17.96 2.44 15.20
CA ASP A 40 -16.69 2.83 15.83
C ASP A 40 -15.58 3.02 14.83
N ALA A 41 -14.79 4.10 14.99
CA ALA A 41 -13.68 4.42 14.11
C ALA A 41 -12.64 3.32 14.03
N ARG A 42 -12.05 3.12 12.82
CA ARG A 42 -10.94 2.21 12.58
C ARG A 42 -9.80 2.90 11.84
N ALA A 43 -8.58 2.52 12.21
CA ALA A 43 -7.36 3.03 11.60
C ALA A 43 -7.08 2.35 10.26
N PHE A 44 -6.79 3.17 9.24
CA PHE A 44 -6.35 2.71 7.92
C PHE A 44 -5.20 3.57 7.42
N SER A 45 -4.14 2.91 6.93
CA SER A 45 -3.00 3.60 6.33
C SER A 45 -3.42 4.29 5.04
N LEU A 46 -2.87 5.49 4.83
CA LEU A 46 -2.98 6.22 3.57
C LEU A 46 -2.12 5.52 2.51
N ALA A 47 -2.71 5.22 1.35
CA ALA A 47 -2.07 4.43 0.30
C ALA A 47 -1.58 5.27 -0.88
N ASN A 48 -2.07 6.49 -1.01
CA ASN A 48 -1.66 7.45 -2.03
C ASN A 48 -0.53 8.38 -1.55
N SER A 49 0.11 9.07 -2.50
CA SER A 49 1.08 10.12 -2.20
C SER A 49 0.42 11.33 -1.53
N PRO A 50 1.13 12.02 -0.61
CA PRO A 50 0.69 13.30 -0.04
C PRO A 50 0.40 14.40 -1.08
N SER A 51 0.99 14.31 -2.27
CA SER A 51 0.77 15.25 -3.38
C SER A 51 -0.67 15.24 -3.93
N SER A 52 -1.47 14.22 -3.58
CA SER A 52 -2.86 14.07 -4.06
C SER A 52 -3.84 15.09 -3.47
N GLY A 53 -3.39 15.98 -2.57
CA GLY A 53 -4.16 17.10 -2.06
C GLY A 53 -5.31 16.70 -1.13
N ASP A 54 -6.53 16.82 -1.63
CA ASP A 54 -7.76 16.50 -0.88
C ASP A 54 -8.29 15.10 -1.15
N LEU A 55 -7.67 14.32 -2.04
CA LEU A 55 -8.04 12.93 -2.31
C LEU A 55 -7.16 11.98 -1.50
N ILE A 56 -7.76 11.12 -0.69
CA ILE A 56 -7.07 10.04 0.01
C ILE A 56 -7.50 8.67 -0.51
N GLU A 57 -6.57 7.72 -0.49
CA GLU A 57 -6.79 6.31 -0.83
C GLU A 57 -6.58 5.43 0.40
N LEU A 58 -7.55 4.56 0.67
CA LEU A 58 -7.49 3.56 1.74
C LEU A 58 -7.69 2.16 1.14
N ASN A 59 -6.75 1.24 1.40
CA ASN A 59 -6.85 -0.15 0.95
C ASN A 59 -7.32 -1.02 2.11
N ILE A 60 -8.59 -1.38 2.11
CA ILE A 60 -9.31 -1.94 3.25
C ILE A 60 -9.53 -3.44 3.05
N LYS A 61 -8.81 -4.24 3.84
CA LYS A 61 -9.01 -5.69 3.87
C LYS A 61 -10.25 -6.05 4.68
N GLN A 62 -11.06 -6.95 4.14
CA GLN A 62 -12.19 -7.54 4.86
C GLN A 62 -11.69 -8.38 6.04
N VAL A 63 -12.20 -8.09 7.22
CA VAL A 63 -11.91 -8.85 8.45
C VAL A 63 -13.20 -9.57 8.86
N PRO A 64 -13.19 -10.90 9.03
CA PRO A 64 -14.36 -11.63 9.51
C PRO A 64 -14.86 -11.05 10.85
N GLY A 65 -16.14 -10.70 10.91
CA GLY A 65 -16.75 -10.05 12.09
C GLY A 65 -16.39 -8.58 12.31
N GLY A 66 -15.56 -7.99 11.46
CA GLY A 66 -15.21 -6.56 11.54
C GLY A 66 -16.38 -5.69 11.06
N GLN A 67 -16.89 -4.81 11.93
CA GLN A 67 -18.05 -3.96 11.60
C GLN A 67 -17.74 -3.00 10.45
N ILE A 68 -16.71 -2.15 10.58
CA ILE A 68 -16.34 -1.17 9.54
C ILE A 68 -15.91 -1.88 8.26
N THR A 69 -15.06 -2.91 8.35
CA THR A 69 -14.60 -3.61 7.16
C THR A 69 -15.73 -4.38 6.48
N GLY A 70 -16.67 -4.93 7.26
CA GLY A 70 -17.90 -5.53 6.74
C GLY A 70 -18.76 -4.52 6.00
N TYR A 71 -19.01 -3.35 6.61
CA TYR A 71 -19.76 -2.27 5.97
C TYR A 71 -19.10 -1.80 4.67
N VAL A 72 -17.80 -1.56 4.68
CA VAL A 72 -17.05 -1.15 3.48
C VAL A 72 -17.17 -2.18 2.36
N HIS A 73 -17.14 -3.46 2.68
CA HIS A 73 -17.21 -4.51 1.67
C HIS A 73 -18.62 -4.81 1.14
N ASN A 74 -19.67 -4.55 1.93
CA ASN A 74 -21.02 -4.97 1.57
C ASN A 74 -21.95 -3.80 1.26
N ASP A 75 -21.80 -2.66 1.95
CA ASP A 75 -22.85 -1.62 2.03
C ASP A 75 -22.37 -0.25 1.54
N LEU A 76 -21.08 0.11 1.73
CA LEU A 76 -20.54 1.43 1.40
C LEU A 76 -20.72 1.74 -0.10
N LYS A 77 -21.19 2.96 -0.39
CA LYS A 77 -21.47 3.42 -1.76
C LYS A 77 -20.69 4.68 -2.12
N VAL A 78 -20.43 4.84 -3.40
CA VAL A 78 -19.95 6.12 -3.96
C VAL A 78 -20.98 7.21 -3.69
N GLY A 79 -20.52 8.39 -3.28
CA GLY A 79 -21.34 9.52 -2.87
C GLY A 79 -21.70 9.54 -1.37
N GLU A 80 -21.36 8.49 -0.62
CA GLU A 80 -21.62 8.44 0.81
C GLU A 80 -20.68 9.33 1.61
N HIS A 81 -21.21 10.01 2.62
CA HIS A 81 -20.43 10.83 3.53
C HIS A 81 -19.80 9.99 4.63
N VAL A 82 -18.50 10.19 4.83
CA VAL A 82 -17.71 9.50 5.86
C VAL A 82 -16.93 10.51 6.69
N LYS A 83 -16.61 10.16 7.93
CA LYS A 83 -15.74 10.97 8.79
C LYS A 83 -14.33 10.42 8.79
N VAL A 84 -13.37 11.29 8.47
CA VAL A 84 -11.94 11.00 8.47
C VAL A 84 -11.26 11.88 9.50
N VAL A 85 -10.48 11.30 10.39
CA VAL A 85 -9.74 12.01 11.43
C VAL A 85 -8.27 11.58 11.37
N GLY A 86 -7.37 12.55 11.23
CA GLY A 86 -5.95 12.31 11.11
C GLY A 86 -5.20 13.56 10.63
N PRO A 87 -3.95 13.43 10.16
CA PRO A 87 -3.17 12.20 10.08
C PRO A 87 -2.58 11.78 11.43
N TYR A 88 -2.33 10.47 11.58
CA TYR A 88 -1.68 9.88 12.75
C TYR A 88 -0.51 8.98 12.34
N GLY A 89 0.35 8.66 13.31
CA GLY A 89 1.44 7.72 13.14
C GLY A 89 2.80 8.38 12.91
N ARG A 90 3.85 7.57 13.14
CA ARG A 90 5.27 7.99 13.01
C ARG A 90 6.06 7.06 12.07
N PHE A 91 5.37 6.23 11.30
CA PHE A 91 5.97 5.36 10.31
C PHE A 91 6.05 6.13 8.99
N PHE A 92 7.17 6.75 8.71
CA PHE A 92 7.45 7.51 7.49
C PHE A 92 8.93 7.43 7.14
N THR A 93 9.25 7.67 5.87
CA THR A 93 10.62 7.61 5.37
C THR A 93 11.45 8.77 5.95
N ARG A 94 12.57 8.43 6.61
CA ARG A 94 13.54 9.43 7.08
C ARG A 94 14.55 9.70 5.97
N LYS A 95 14.26 10.67 5.11
CA LYS A 95 15.07 11.03 3.92
C LYS A 95 16.51 11.43 4.24
N SER A 96 16.79 11.86 5.49
CA SER A 96 18.14 12.25 5.95
C SER A 96 19.14 11.09 6.07
N ALA A 97 18.68 9.84 6.10
CA ALA A 97 19.56 8.68 6.31
C ALA A 97 20.48 8.38 5.12
N GLN A 98 20.12 8.85 3.90
CA GLN A 98 20.91 8.68 2.65
C GLN A 98 21.37 7.22 2.40
N LEU A 99 20.51 6.26 2.74
CA LEU A 99 20.76 4.82 2.57
C LEU A 99 19.76 4.24 1.57
N PRO A 100 20.13 3.22 0.79
CA PRO A 100 19.19 2.42 0.00
C PRO A 100 18.00 1.95 0.87
N LEU A 101 16.81 1.96 0.28
CA LEU A 101 15.56 1.70 0.97
C LEU A 101 14.99 0.34 0.56
N ILE A 102 14.59 -0.45 1.55
CA ILE A 102 13.91 -1.73 1.34
C ILE A 102 12.53 -1.64 1.97
N PHE A 103 11.52 -1.90 1.17
CA PHE A 103 10.14 -2.05 1.61
C PHE A 103 9.70 -3.51 1.44
N MET A 104 9.14 -4.08 2.50
CA MET A 104 8.56 -5.42 2.47
C MET A 104 7.07 -5.31 2.80
N ALA A 105 6.22 -5.89 1.97
CA ALA A 105 4.79 -5.80 2.14
C ALA A 105 4.06 -7.10 1.81
N GLY A 106 2.85 -7.26 2.38
CA GLY A 106 1.92 -8.32 2.03
C GLY A 106 0.47 -7.89 2.27
N GLY A 107 -0.43 -8.24 1.35
CA GLY A 107 -1.84 -7.86 1.43
C GLY A 107 -2.05 -6.35 1.62
N SER A 108 -2.99 -5.94 2.49
CA SER A 108 -3.26 -4.52 2.77
C SER A 108 -2.13 -3.78 3.48
N GLY A 109 -1.11 -4.49 3.97
CA GLY A 109 0.12 -3.89 4.50
C GLY A 109 0.94 -3.14 3.44
N LEU A 110 0.60 -3.26 2.17
CA LEU A 110 1.21 -2.51 1.06
C LEU A 110 0.88 -1.01 1.11
N SER A 111 -0.21 -0.57 1.74
CA SER A 111 -0.67 0.83 1.72
C SER A 111 0.42 1.83 2.09
N SER A 112 1.06 1.66 3.26
CA SER A 112 2.13 2.57 3.70
C SER A 112 3.38 2.53 2.80
N PRO A 113 3.93 1.36 2.43
CA PRO A 113 5.02 1.27 1.45
C PRO A 113 4.69 1.91 0.10
N LYS A 114 3.49 1.68 -0.45
CA LYS A 114 3.04 2.31 -1.70
C LYS A 114 3.08 3.83 -1.61
N SER A 115 2.50 4.39 -0.55
CA SER A 115 2.48 5.84 -0.31
C SER A 115 3.90 6.41 -0.21
N MET A 116 4.79 5.76 0.57
CA MET A 116 6.17 6.20 0.75
C MET A 116 6.99 6.13 -0.54
N ILE A 117 6.85 5.06 -1.31
CA ILE A 117 7.54 4.90 -2.58
C ILE A 117 7.05 5.95 -3.58
N ALA A 118 5.73 6.18 -3.67
CA ALA A 118 5.17 7.20 -4.54
C ALA A 118 5.74 8.58 -4.20
N GLU A 119 5.74 8.98 -2.92
CA GLU A 119 6.33 10.26 -2.47
C GLU A 119 7.81 10.36 -2.84
N LEU A 120 8.61 9.29 -2.61
CA LEU A 120 10.04 9.29 -2.93
C LEU A 120 10.30 9.45 -4.42
N LEU A 121 9.53 8.78 -5.27
CA LEU A 121 9.67 8.85 -6.72
C LEU A 121 9.20 10.20 -7.27
N GLU A 122 8.20 10.82 -6.68
CA GLU A 122 7.71 12.17 -7.02
C GLU A 122 8.68 13.27 -6.58
N ASP A 123 9.41 13.05 -5.48
CA ASP A 123 10.45 13.95 -4.96
C ASP A 123 11.83 13.74 -5.62
N ASP A 124 11.90 13.05 -6.76
CA ASP A 124 13.13 12.76 -7.51
C ASP A 124 14.23 12.10 -6.65
N CYS A 125 13.84 11.22 -5.72
CA CYS A 125 14.78 10.47 -4.89
C CYS A 125 15.68 9.61 -5.79
N THR A 126 17.01 9.78 -5.65
CA THR A 126 18.01 9.05 -6.43
C THR A 126 18.54 7.79 -5.74
N LEU A 127 18.17 7.58 -4.48
CA LEU A 127 18.58 6.38 -3.72
C LEU A 127 17.92 5.13 -4.30
N PRO A 128 18.61 3.99 -4.28
CA PRO A 128 17.99 2.71 -4.63
C PRO A 128 16.80 2.42 -3.73
N ILE A 129 15.67 2.07 -4.34
CA ILE A 129 14.42 1.72 -3.68
C ILE A 129 14.02 0.32 -4.14
N THR A 130 13.88 -0.62 -3.20
CA THR A 130 13.41 -1.97 -3.51
C THR A 130 12.11 -2.25 -2.79
N LEU A 131 11.09 -2.66 -3.53
CA LEU A 131 9.84 -3.20 -2.99
C LEU A 131 9.81 -4.72 -3.18
N VAL A 132 9.82 -5.46 -2.08
CA VAL A 132 9.52 -6.89 -2.06
C VAL A 132 8.07 -7.05 -1.63
N TYR A 133 7.20 -7.50 -2.54
CA TYR A 133 5.77 -7.61 -2.28
C TYR A 133 5.30 -9.05 -2.42
N GLY A 134 4.76 -9.59 -1.33
CA GLY A 134 4.28 -10.96 -1.24
C GLY A 134 2.76 -11.07 -1.23
N ALA A 135 2.24 -12.05 -1.98
CA ALA A 135 0.85 -12.51 -1.93
C ALA A 135 0.80 -14.04 -1.95
N ARG A 136 -0.39 -14.61 -1.79
CA ARG A 136 -0.57 -16.06 -1.97
C ARG A 136 -0.67 -16.43 -3.44
N THR A 137 -1.55 -15.72 -4.14
CA THR A 137 -1.83 -15.92 -5.57
C THR A 137 -1.68 -14.63 -6.35
N ARG A 138 -1.68 -14.74 -7.67
CA ARG A 138 -1.56 -13.58 -8.56
C ARG A 138 -2.70 -12.57 -8.37
N ASP A 139 -3.92 -13.04 -8.14
CA ASP A 139 -5.10 -12.17 -7.96
C ASP A 139 -5.06 -11.38 -6.65
N GLU A 140 -4.17 -11.74 -5.72
CA GLU A 140 -3.93 -11.02 -4.49
C GLU A 140 -2.80 -9.96 -4.61
N LEU A 141 -2.06 -9.90 -5.73
CA LEU A 141 -1.05 -8.88 -6.03
C LEU A 141 -1.71 -7.64 -6.67
N TYR A 142 -2.44 -6.84 -5.89
CA TYR A 142 -2.96 -5.58 -6.41
C TYR A 142 -1.83 -4.57 -6.68
N ASP A 143 -2.09 -3.61 -7.56
CA ASP A 143 -1.11 -2.63 -8.04
C ASP A 143 0.15 -3.26 -8.72
N HIS A 144 0.12 -4.56 -9.08
CA HIS A 144 1.25 -5.24 -9.74
C HIS A 144 1.70 -4.49 -11.00
N ASP A 145 0.76 -4.16 -11.87
CA ASP A 145 1.08 -3.46 -13.13
C ASP A 145 1.60 -2.05 -12.89
N LEU A 146 1.15 -1.36 -11.84
CA LEU A 146 1.67 -0.06 -11.42
C LEU A 146 3.15 -0.17 -11.06
N PHE A 147 3.53 -1.17 -10.26
CA PHE A 147 4.94 -1.35 -9.86
C PHE A 147 5.81 -1.80 -11.02
N VAL A 148 5.30 -2.59 -11.95
CA VAL A 148 5.99 -2.92 -13.21
C VAL A 148 6.23 -1.65 -14.03
N GLN A 149 5.24 -0.76 -14.17
CA GLN A 149 5.41 0.53 -14.83
C GLN A 149 6.44 1.41 -14.11
N TRP A 150 6.46 1.42 -12.79
CA TRP A 150 7.46 2.18 -12.04
C TRP A 150 8.89 1.66 -12.27
N THR A 151 9.11 0.34 -12.40
CA THR A 151 10.45 -0.18 -12.76
C THR A 151 10.92 0.27 -14.14
N GLN A 152 9.99 0.47 -15.06
CA GLN A 152 10.33 0.96 -16.41
C GLN A 152 10.63 2.47 -16.42
N LYS A 153 9.92 3.22 -15.57
CA LYS A 153 10.01 4.68 -15.51
C LYS A 153 11.16 5.19 -14.64
N TYR A 154 11.46 4.50 -13.54
CA TYR A 154 12.40 4.93 -12.52
C TYR A 154 13.56 3.92 -12.40
N PRO A 155 14.76 4.24 -12.90
CA PRO A 155 15.89 3.30 -12.93
C PRO A 155 16.43 2.91 -11.55
N ASN A 156 16.09 3.69 -10.51
CA ASN A 156 16.45 3.40 -9.12
C ASN A 156 15.38 2.60 -8.36
N PHE A 157 14.26 2.24 -9.00
CA PHE A 157 13.21 1.43 -8.39
C PHE A 157 13.27 -0.02 -8.85
N THR A 158 13.32 -0.95 -7.90
CA THR A 158 13.29 -2.40 -8.12
C THR A 158 12.03 -2.99 -7.48
N TYR A 159 11.29 -3.80 -8.24
CA TYR A 159 10.10 -4.51 -7.77
C TYR A 159 10.33 -6.02 -7.79
N VAL A 160 10.16 -6.67 -6.66
CA VAL A 160 10.34 -8.12 -6.47
C VAL A 160 9.01 -8.72 -6.00
N PRO A 161 8.14 -9.17 -6.92
CA PRO A 161 6.91 -9.85 -6.54
C PRO A 161 7.18 -11.30 -6.13
N ALA A 162 6.51 -11.76 -5.06
CA ALA A 162 6.62 -13.11 -4.54
C ALA A 162 5.23 -13.74 -4.34
N LEU A 163 5.06 -15.00 -4.78
CA LEU A 163 3.84 -15.76 -4.56
C LEU A 163 4.12 -17.03 -3.76
N SER A 164 3.35 -17.24 -2.68
CA SER A 164 3.55 -18.39 -1.80
C SER A 164 2.68 -19.59 -2.12
N ALA A 165 1.68 -19.46 -2.98
CA ALA A 165 0.76 -20.53 -3.38
C ALA A 165 0.65 -20.64 -4.92
N VAL A 166 1.80 -20.71 -5.59
CA VAL A 166 1.88 -20.94 -7.05
C VAL A 166 1.84 -22.45 -7.30
N GLU A 167 0.91 -22.88 -8.14
CA GLU A 167 0.80 -24.30 -8.53
C GLU A 167 1.88 -24.66 -9.55
N GLU A 168 2.18 -25.97 -9.65
CA GLU A 168 3.11 -26.48 -10.64
C GLU A 168 2.48 -26.32 -12.04
N GLY A 169 3.19 -25.62 -12.94
CA GLY A 169 2.70 -25.31 -14.29
C GLY A 169 2.17 -23.88 -14.45
N ASP A 170 1.98 -23.11 -13.38
CA ASP A 170 1.62 -21.70 -13.49
C ASP A 170 2.70 -20.88 -14.20
N ALA A 171 2.27 -20.03 -15.13
CA ALA A 171 3.16 -19.10 -15.85
C ALA A 171 3.52 -17.91 -14.94
N TRP A 172 4.23 -18.19 -13.84
CA TRP A 172 4.74 -17.19 -12.91
C TRP A 172 6.24 -17.03 -13.01
N ASN A 173 6.70 -15.83 -13.37
CA ASN A 173 8.11 -15.50 -13.55
C ASN A 173 8.74 -14.79 -12.35
N GLY A 174 7.95 -14.42 -11.32
CA GLY A 174 8.44 -13.85 -10.08
C GLY A 174 8.92 -14.91 -9.09
N PHE A 175 9.28 -14.47 -7.88
CA PHE A 175 9.75 -15.37 -6.83
C PHE A 175 8.61 -16.32 -6.36
N ARG A 176 8.95 -17.61 -6.19
CA ARG A 176 8.04 -18.63 -5.63
C ARG A 176 8.40 -18.86 -4.17
N GLY A 177 7.55 -18.44 -3.26
CA GLY A 177 7.77 -18.53 -1.81
C GLY A 177 7.30 -17.30 -1.06
N PHE A 178 7.73 -17.19 0.17
CA PHE A 178 7.32 -16.08 1.04
C PHE A 178 8.13 -14.80 0.80
N VAL A 179 7.56 -13.66 1.13
CA VAL A 179 8.16 -12.34 0.97
C VAL A 179 9.53 -12.20 1.64
N HIS A 180 9.72 -12.81 2.81
CA HIS A 180 11.00 -12.77 3.53
C HIS A 180 12.08 -13.61 2.85
N ASP A 181 11.74 -14.70 2.17
CA ASP A 181 12.72 -15.51 1.42
C ASP A 181 13.07 -14.82 0.10
N ALA A 182 12.09 -14.17 -0.54
CA ALA A 182 12.34 -13.31 -1.70
C ALA A 182 13.32 -12.18 -1.34
N ALA A 183 13.13 -11.52 -0.19
CA ALA A 183 14.05 -10.49 0.27
C ALA A 183 15.46 -11.04 0.55
N LYS A 184 15.57 -12.19 1.24
CA LYS A 184 16.88 -12.84 1.46
C LYS A 184 17.60 -13.15 0.16
N THR A 185 16.89 -13.67 -0.83
CA THR A 185 17.46 -13.98 -2.16
C THR A 185 17.88 -12.71 -2.88
N GLN A 186 17.07 -11.65 -2.84
CA GLN A 186 17.35 -10.38 -3.50
C GLN A 186 18.62 -9.69 -2.95
N PHE A 187 18.91 -9.86 -1.67
CA PHE A 187 20.02 -9.20 -0.98
C PHE A 187 21.12 -10.17 -0.51
N ASP A 188 21.20 -11.39 -1.05
CA ASP A 188 22.16 -12.42 -0.64
C ASP A 188 22.21 -12.63 0.89
N ASN A 189 21.06 -12.49 1.55
CA ASN A 189 20.88 -12.51 3.00
C ASN A 189 21.73 -11.45 3.76
N ASP A 190 22.14 -10.39 3.08
CA ASP A 190 22.89 -9.27 3.66
C ASP A 190 22.15 -7.94 3.50
N PHE A 191 21.56 -7.45 4.58
CA PHE A 191 20.81 -6.21 4.63
C PHE A 191 21.61 -5.02 5.18
N ARG A 192 22.91 -5.20 5.42
CA ARG A 192 23.79 -4.14 5.93
C ARG A 192 23.87 -2.98 4.93
N GLY A 193 23.89 -1.75 5.45
CA GLY A 193 23.90 -0.54 4.61
C GLY A 193 22.56 -0.20 3.96
N HIS A 194 21.49 -0.88 4.32
CA HIS A 194 20.13 -0.57 3.88
C HIS A 194 19.28 -0.06 5.04
N LYS A 195 18.17 0.59 4.69
CA LYS A 195 17.11 0.98 5.62
C LYS A 195 15.83 0.25 5.25
N ALA A 196 15.25 -0.47 6.20
CA ALA A 196 13.97 -1.16 6.11
C ALA A 196 12.93 -0.51 7.02
#